data_354659e3c9293975338aaf1decb25b25
#
_entry.id   354659e3c9293975338aaf1decb25b25
#
_cell.length_a   1.000
_cell.length_b   1.000
_cell.length_c   1.000
_cell.angle_alpha   90.00
_cell.angle_beta   90.00
_cell.angle_gamma   90.00
#
_symmetry.space_group_name_H-M   'P 1'
#
loop_
_entity.id
_entity.type
_entity.pdbx_description
1 polymer ?
#
loop_
_entity_poly.entity_id
_entity_poly.type
_entity_poly.pdbx_seq_one_letter_code
_entity_poly.pdbx_strand_id
1 'polypeptide(L)'
;AYFLSARFNLHRNYAEHYLGKGDLTNRDINHLLAAIEPGKKTAFDAAYADKLYTEYHNRRINDEEALAALREAFGGKRVLVLAPGATLATEEGRAAVQNAGADVSVSANFVPDFLQPGYAFFTNAKRFDEGAAYPCPLILTSNLRADASATVVNYDRLAGTDAQGGNSVLMLLRLLRLCGAAEVLLAGADGYRPGSPAYADAGLHTHTGRGAAYNAQVAGAIRAAGLPVRFLTPSEYERA
;
A
#
# COMPACT_ATOMS: atom_id res chain seq x y z
N ALA A 1 -9.26 -36.19 -0.27
CA ALA A 1 -9.16 -35.84 -1.70
C ALA A 1 -10.48 -35.25 -2.24
N TYR A 2 -11.65 -35.82 -1.92
CA TYR A 2 -12.96 -35.36 -2.42
C TYR A 2 -13.31 -33.92 -1.99
N PHE A 3 -13.05 -33.55 -0.76
CA PHE A 3 -13.30 -32.19 -0.24
C PHE A 3 -12.44 -31.12 -0.93
N LEU A 4 -11.20 -31.43 -1.25
CA LEU A 4 -10.30 -30.51 -1.95
C LEU A 4 -10.75 -30.31 -3.41
N SER A 5 -11.23 -31.35 -4.08
CA SER A 5 -11.71 -31.25 -5.46
C SER A 5 -13.03 -30.48 -5.58
N ALA A 6 -13.97 -30.65 -4.65
CA ALA A 6 -15.24 -29.93 -4.63
C ALA A 6 -15.01 -28.42 -4.36
N ARG A 7 -14.10 -28.06 -3.44
CA ARG A 7 -13.75 -26.67 -3.16
C ARG A 7 -13.01 -26.04 -4.34
N PHE A 8 -12.13 -26.78 -4.99
CA PHE A 8 -11.44 -26.32 -6.20
C PHE A 8 -12.41 -26.02 -7.34
N ASN A 9 -13.39 -26.92 -7.60
CA ASN A 9 -14.42 -26.70 -8.60
C ASN A 9 -15.34 -25.53 -8.27
N LEU A 10 -15.68 -25.34 -7.01
CA LEU A 10 -16.46 -24.18 -6.56
C LEU A 10 -15.73 -22.87 -6.84
N HIS A 11 -14.47 -22.75 -6.43
CA HIS A 11 -13.65 -21.55 -6.68
C HIS A 11 -13.45 -21.32 -8.18
N ARG A 12 -13.29 -22.36 -8.97
CA ARG A 12 -13.18 -22.27 -10.43
C ARG A 12 -14.43 -21.62 -11.05
N ASN A 13 -15.61 -22.06 -10.68
CA ASN A 13 -16.87 -21.52 -11.21
C ASN A 13 -17.03 -20.03 -10.86
N TYR A 14 -16.67 -19.61 -9.63
CA TYR A 14 -16.65 -18.22 -9.24
C TYR A 14 -15.60 -17.42 -10.00
N ALA A 15 -14.39 -17.97 -10.18
CA ALA A 15 -13.33 -17.32 -10.95
C ALA A 15 -13.74 -17.10 -12.41
N GLU A 16 -14.32 -18.11 -13.05
CA GLU A 16 -14.84 -18.01 -14.43
C GLU A 16 -15.95 -16.95 -14.55
N HIS A 17 -16.85 -16.86 -13.56
CA HIS A 17 -17.88 -15.83 -13.51
C HIS A 17 -17.27 -14.41 -13.41
N TYR A 18 -16.26 -14.23 -12.55
CA TYR A 18 -15.59 -12.94 -12.41
C TYR A 18 -14.73 -12.56 -13.62
N LEU A 19 -14.04 -13.53 -14.24
CA LEU A 19 -13.32 -13.30 -15.49
C LEU A 19 -14.25 -12.80 -16.61
N GLY A 20 -15.50 -13.29 -16.64
CA GLY A 20 -16.51 -12.86 -17.60
C GLY A 20 -16.95 -11.40 -17.44
N LYS A 21 -16.67 -10.73 -16.32
CA LYS A 21 -16.95 -9.29 -16.12
C LYS A 21 -16.02 -8.40 -16.95
N GLY A 22 -14.77 -8.83 -17.21
CA GLY A 22 -13.82 -8.19 -18.11
C GLY A 22 -13.09 -6.96 -17.53
N ASP A 23 -13.40 -6.54 -16.31
CA ASP A 23 -12.86 -5.34 -15.65
C ASP A 23 -12.04 -5.65 -14.38
N LEU A 24 -11.87 -6.93 -14.05
CA LEU A 24 -11.13 -7.40 -12.89
C LEU A 24 -9.74 -7.91 -13.25
N THR A 25 -8.75 -7.56 -12.43
CA THR A 25 -7.43 -8.18 -12.50
C THR A 25 -7.43 -9.54 -11.79
N ASN A 26 -6.40 -10.35 -12.02
CA ASN A 26 -6.21 -11.61 -11.29
C ASN A 26 -6.14 -11.42 -9.78
N ARG A 27 -5.67 -10.25 -9.33
CA ARG A 27 -5.58 -9.90 -7.91
C ARG A 27 -6.96 -9.63 -7.33
N ASP A 28 -7.79 -8.88 -8.05
CA ASP A 28 -9.18 -8.61 -7.67
C ASP A 28 -9.98 -9.91 -7.57
N ILE A 29 -9.83 -10.81 -8.55
CA ILE A 29 -10.47 -12.12 -8.55
C ILE A 29 -10.04 -12.94 -7.34
N ASN A 30 -8.75 -13.00 -7.03
CA ASN A 30 -8.25 -13.71 -5.85
C ASN A 30 -8.83 -13.14 -4.55
N HIS A 31 -8.99 -11.82 -4.47
CA HIS A 31 -9.62 -11.17 -3.32
C HIS A 31 -11.09 -11.56 -3.19
N LEU A 32 -11.85 -11.53 -4.28
CA LEU A 32 -13.25 -11.96 -4.32
C LEU A 32 -13.41 -13.44 -3.94
N LEU A 33 -12.52 -14.32 -4.43
CA LEU A 33 -12.54 -15.73 -4.07
C LEU A 33 -12.25 -15.95 -2.56
N ALA A 34 -11.38 -15.12 -1.98
CA ALA A 34 -11.08 -15.17 -0.55
C ALA A 34 -12.27 -14.71 0.32
N ALA A 35 -13.15 -13.85 -0.22
CA ALA A 35 -14.35 -13.38 0.46
C ALA A 35 -15.50 -14.42 0.49
N ILE A 36 -15.39 -15.51 -0.29
CA ILE A 36 -16.38 -16.58 -0.27
C ILE A 36 -16.23 -17.36 1.05
N GLU A 37 -17.24 -17.23 1.93
CA GLU A 37 -17.20 -17.81 3.26
C GLU A 37 -17.06 -19.34 3.23
N PRO A 38 -16.02 -19.90 3.85
CA PRO A 38 -15.83 -21.35 3.91
C PRO A 38 -17.02 -22.02 4.60
N GLY A 39 -17.60 -23.05 3.95
CA GLY A 39 -18.68 -23.86 4.54
C GLY A 39 -20.10 -23.31 4.39
N LYS A 40 -20.30 -22.04 4.02
CA LYS A 40 -21.63 -21.47 3.78
C LYS A 40 -22.12 -21.68 2.34
N LYS A 41 -21.23 -21.88 1.39
CA LYS A 41 -21.55 -22.17 0.00
C LYS A 41 -20.93 -23.48 -0.44
N THR A 42 -21.76 -24.42 -0.82
CA THR A 42 -21.36 -25.74 -1.33
C THR A 42 -21.52 -25.87 -2.85
N ALA A 43 -22.22 -24.92 -3.47
CA ALA A 43 -22.44 -24.83 -4.92
C ALA A 43 -22.26 -23.38 -5.38
N PHE A 44 -21.98 -23.20 -6.67
CA PHE A 44 -21.91 -21.88 -7.31
C PHE A 44 -23.30 -21.21 -7.25
N ASP A 45 -23.29 -19.93 -6.88
CA ASP A 45 -24.45 -19.07 -6.76
C ASP A 45 -24.13 -17.73 -7.44
N ALA A 46 -24.70 -17.52 -8.62
CA ALA A 46 -24.46 -16.34 -9.44
C ALA A 46 -24.91 -15.05 -8.74
N ALA A 47 -26.05 -15.06 -8.05
CA ALA A 47 -26.57 -13.88 -7.37
C ALA A 47 -25.64 -13.47 -6.20
N TYR A 48 -25.11 -14.44 -5.48
CA TYR A 48 -24.13 -14.20 -4.43
C TYR A 48 -22.79 -13.68 -5.02
N ALA A 49 -22.34 -14.25 -6.14
CA ALA A 49 -21.17 -13.78 -6.85
C ALA A 49 -21.32 -12.32 -7.31
N ASP A 50 -22.47 -11.98 -7.89
CA ASP A 50 -22.77 -10.61 -8.34
C ASP A 50 -22.88 -9.62 -7.16
N LYS A 51 -23.42 -10.06 -6.03
CA LYS A 51 -23.43 -9.26 -4.80
C LYS A 51 -22.01 -8.94 -4.34
N LEU A 52 -21.14 -9.94 -4.21
CA LEU A 52 -19.75 -9.74 -3.81
C LEU A 52 -18.99 -8.84 -4.81
N TYR A 53 -19.20 -9.05 -6.12
CA TYR A 53 -18.63 -8.21 -7.16
C TYR A 53 -19.07 -6.75 -7.01
N THR A 54 -20.37 -6.50 -6.83
CA THR A 54 -20.90 -5.13 -6.69
C THR A 54 -20.34 -4.44 -5.45
N GLU A 55 -20.30 -5.14 -4.32
CA GLU A 55 -19.72 -4.61 -3.08
C GLU A 55 -18.22 -4.30 -3.22
N TYR A 56 -17.50 -5.21 -3.89
CA TYR A 56 -16.06 -5.03 -4.14
C TYR A 56 -15.81 -3.87 -5.10
N HIS A 57 -16.54 -3.82 -6.22
CA HIS A 57 -16.43 -2.77 -7.21
C HIS A 57 -16.69 -1.38 -6.61
N ASN A 58 -17.76 -1.24 -5.84
CA ASN A 58 -18.12 0.03 -5.24
C ASN A 58 -17.13 0.50 -4.17
N ARG A 59 -16.53 -0.42 -3.42
CA ARG A 59 -15.64 -0.07 -2.31
C ARG A 59 -14.16 -0.02 -2.69
N ARG A 60 -13.72 -0.82 -3.66
CA ARG A 60 -12.30 -1.12 -3.84
C ARG A 60 -11.78 -0.87 -5.25
N ILE A 61 -12.59 -1.08 -6.26
CA ILE A 61 -12.17 -0.86 -7.66
C ILE A 61 -12.50 0.55 -8.09
N ASN A 62 -13.71 1.01 -7.83
CA ASN A 62 -14.07 2.41 -8.02
C ASN A 62 -13.64 3.20 -6.78
N ASP A 63 -12.47 3.83 -6.87
CA ASP A 63 -11.85 4.60 -5.77
C ASP A 63 -11.98 6.13 -5.95
N GLU A 64 -12.86 6.61 -6.84
CA GLU A 64 -12.98 8.06 -7.12
C GLU A 64 -13.46 8.87 -5.90
N GLU A 65 -14.38 8.32 -5.10
CA GLU A 65 -14.83 8.95 -3.86
C GLU A 65 -13.70 8.99 -2.82
N ALA A 66 -12.96 7.87 -2.68
CA ALA A 66 -11.80 7.80 -1.81
C ALA A 66 -10.71 8.81 -2.23
N LEU A 67 -10.45 8.90 -3.54
CA LEU A 67 -9.50 9.88 -4.06
C LEU A 67 -9.97 11.32 -3.87
N ALA A 68 -11.28 11.59 -3.97
CA ALA A 68 -11.82 12.92 -3.70
C ALA A 68 -11.56 13.33 -2.23
N ALA A 69 -11.86 12.47 -1.27
CA ALA A 69 -11.56 12.72 0.15
C ALA A 69 -10.06 12.89 0.42
N LEU A 70 -9.20 12.08 -0.24
CA LEU A 70 -7.76 12.21 -0.10
C LEU A 70 -7.19 13.45 -0.78
N ARG A 71 -7.82 13.98 -1.84
CA ARG A 71 -7.46 15.29 -2.42
C ARG A 71 -7.72 16.44 -1.45
N GLU A 72 -8.79 16.38 -0.66
CA GLU A 72 -9.02 17.36 0.42
C GLU A 72 -7.96 17.24 1.52
N ALA A 73 -7.53 16.01 1.84
CA ALA A 73 -6.54 15.75 2.85
C ALA A 73 -5.12 16.19 2.46
N PHE A 74 -4.70 15.98 1.21
CA PHE A 74 -3.32 16.15 0.75
C PHE A 74 -3.12 17.25 -0.29
N GLY A 75 -4.16 17.69 -0.99
CA GLY A 75 -4.07 18.67 -2.09
C GLY A 75 -3.43 19.98 -1.66
N GLY A 76 -2.43 20.44 -2.41
CA GLY A 76 -1.67 21.66 -2.14
C GLY A 76 -0.78 21.64 -0.89
N LYS A 77 -0.71 20.51 -0.18
CA LYS A 77 0.01 20.39 1.10
C LYS A 77 1.42 19.86 0.92
N ARG A 78 2.28 20.22 1.86
CA ARG A 78 3.58 19.60 2.11
C ARG A 78 3.36 18.36 2.98
N VAL A 79 3.63 17.17 2.43
CA VAL A 79 3.33 15.89 3.06
C VAL A 79 4.60 15.24 3.57
N LEU A 80 4.67 14.93 4.87
CA LEU A 80 5.71 14.11 5.46
C LEU A 80 5.39 12.63 5.23
N VAL A 81 6.23 11.95 4.46
CA VAL A 81 6.14 10.51 4.24
C VAL A 81 7.18 9.80 5.10
N LEU A 82 6.70 8.88 5.94
CA LEU A 82 7.52 8.04 6.81
C LEU A 82 7.60 6.63 6.25
N ALA A 83 8.79 6.19 5.89
CA ALA A 83 9.07 4.81 5.49
C ALA A 83 9.87 4.10 6.60
N PRO A 84 9.80 2.76 6.72
CA PRO A 84 10.33 2.05 7.88
C PRO A 84 11.85 1.84 7.87
N GLY A 85 12.62 2.71 7.25
CA GLY A 85 14.08 2.60 7.16
C GLY A 85 14.81 2.80 8.50
N ALA A 86 15.99 2.21 8.63
CA ALA A 86 16.78 2.19 9.86
C ALA A 86 17.17 3.59 10.36
N THR A 87 17.24 4.59 9.47
CA THR A 87 17.53 5.98 9.84
C THR A 87 16.49 6.58 10.80
N LEU A 88 15.24 6.10 10.80
CA LEU A 88 14.23 6.54 11.76
C LEU A 88 14.43 6.02 13.18
N ALA A 89 15.28 5.03 13.38
CA ALA A 89 15.68 4.58 14.71
C ALA A 89 16.75 5.49 15.36
N THR A 90 17.40 6.37 14.56
CA THR A 90 18.45 7.28 15.04
C THR A 90 17.84 8.56 15.64
N GLU A 91 18.57 9.21 16.53
CA GLU A 91 18.16 10.49 17.11
C GLU A 91 18.07 11.58 16.04
N GLU A 92 19.06 11.64 15.15
CA GLU A 92 19.09 12.59 14.03
C GLU A 92 17.90 12.42 13.08
N GLY A 93 17.53 11.17 12.75
CA GLY A 93 16.39 10.88 11.91
C GLY A 93 15.07 11.30 12.54
N ARG A 94 14.90 11.04 13.83
CA ARG A 94 13.72 11.49 14.61
C ARG A 94 13.65 13.01 14.70
N ALA A 95 14.77 13.67 14.97
CA ALA A 95 14.85 15.13 14.99
C ALA A 95 14.53 15.75 13.62
N ALA A 96 15.01 15.18 12.54
CA ALA A 96 14.69 15.63 11.19
C ALA A 96 13.16 15.55 10.89
N VAL A 97 12.51 14.48 11.34
CA VAL A 97 11.06 14.31 11.24
C VAL A 97 10.31 15.35 12.07
N GLN A 98 10.70 15.56 13.33
CA GLN A 98 10.06 16.52 14.24
C GLN A 98 10.15 17.96 13.74
N ASN A 99 11.25 18.30 13.05
CA ASN A 99 11.52 19.64 12.52
C ASN A 99 11.10 19.79 11.04
N ALA A 100 10.40 18.82 10.47
CA ALA A 100 10.07 18.79 9.04
C ALA A 100 9.21 19.97 8.57
N GLY A 101 8.34 20.52 9.43
CA GLY A 101 7.42 21.61 9.08
C GLY A 101 6.40 21.19 8.00
N ALA A 102 5.94 19.95 8.05
CA ALA A 102 4.92 19.43 7.13
C ALA A 102 3.50 19.78 7.60
N ASP A 103 2.57 19.90 6.63
CA ASP A 103 1.17 20.18 6.92
C ASP A 103 0.39 18.93 7.36
N VAL A 104 0.84 17.75 6.88
CA VAL A 104 0.24 16.46 7.18
C VAL A 104 1.29 15.35 7.06
N SER A 105 1.11 14.26 7.79
CA SER A 105 2.03 13.12 7.77
C SER A 105 1.31 11.82 7.40
N VAL A 106 2.02 10.92 6.70
CA VAL A 106 1.54 9.59 6.35
C VAL A 106 2.69 8.57 6.42
N SER A 107 2.46 7.45 7.09
CA SER A 107 3.42 6.35 7.16
C SER A 107 3.11 5.25 6.15
N ALA A 108 4.13 4.55 5.66
CA ALA A 108 4.02 3.52 4.63
C ALA A 108 4.37 2.14 5.17
N ASN A 109 3.38 1.25 5.27
CA ASN A 109 3.50 -0.14 5.75
C ASN A 109 4.04 -0.31 7.18
N PHE A 110 3.90 0.70 8.02
CA PHE A 110 4.17 0.64 9.46
C PHE A 110 3.53 1.84 10.16
N VAL A 111 3.50 1.82 11.49
CA VAL A 111 3.20 2.99 12.31
C VAL A 111 4.38 3.21 13.25
N PRO A 112 5.05 4.37 13.20
CA PRO A 112 6.17 4.66 14.09
C PRO A 112 5.72 4.81 15.56
N ASP A 113 6.56 4.39 16.49
CA ASP A 113 6.31 4.47 17.93
C ASP A 113 6.57 5.87 18.53
N PHE A 114 7.37 6.68 17.84
CA PHE A 114 7.81 8.00 18.32
C PHE A 114 6.97 9.18 17.80
N LEU A 115 6.05 8.92 16.86
CA LEU A 115 5.17 9.93 16.25
C LEU A 115 3.87 9.27 15.80
N GLN A 116 2.74 9.84 16.16
CA GLN A 116 1.45 9.47 15.59
C GLN A 116 1.30 10.16 14.22
N PRO A 117 1.30 9.40 13.10
CA PRO A 117 1.07 10.00 11.79
C PRO A 117 -0.39 10.42 11.62
N GLY A 118 -0.65 11.38 10.72
CA GLY A 118 -2.00 11.76 10.35
C GLY A 118 -2.76 10.65 9.61
N TYR A 119 -2.02 9.77 8.89
CA TYR A 119 -2.55 8.60 8.18
C TYR A 119 -1.52 7.47 8.19
N ALA A 120 -2.01 6.23 8.11
CA ALA A 120 -1.17 5.06 7.83
C ALA A 120 -1.62 4.38 6.52
N PHE A 121 -0.69 4.24 5.58
CA PHE A 121 -0.90 3.65 4.27
C PHE A 121 -0.32 2.24 4.23
N PHE A 122 -1.16 1.25 3.92
CA PHE A 122 -0.72 -0.14 3.81
C PHE A 122 -1.03 -0.74 2.44
N THR A 123 -0.06 -1.50 1.93
CA THR A 123 -0.15 -2.21 0.63
C THR A 123 0.17 -3.69 0.75
N ASN A 124 0.66 -4.13 1.91
CA ASN A 124 1.23 -5.46 2.10
C ASN A 124 0.55 -6.18 3.27
N ALA A 125 -0.11 -7.32 3.00
CA ALA A 125 -0.79 -8.13 4.00
C ALA A 125 0.13 -8.66 5.13
N LYS A 126 1.44 -8.77 4.90
CA LYS A 126 2.39 -9.13 5.97
C LYS A 126 2.68 -7.99 6.95
N ARG A 127 2.29 -6.77 6.60
CA ARG A 127 2.52 -5.56 7.39
C ARG A 127 1.25 -4.99 8.00
N PHE A 128 0.12 -5.35 7.44
CA PHE A 128 -1.20 -4.94 7.91
C PHE A 128 -1.81 -6.03 8.77
N ASP A 129 -2.09 -5.73 10.03
CA ASP A 129 -2.82 -6.60 10.93
C ASP A 129 -4.29 -6.14 11.00
N GLU A 130 -5.19 -6.97 10.46
CA GLU A 130 -6.62 -6.68 10.45
C GLU A 130 -7.23 -6.57 11.87
N GLY A 131 -6.61 -7.21 12.85
CA GLY A 131 -7.06 -7.22 14.26
C GLY A 131 -6.51 -6.09 15.11
N ALA A 132 -5.53 -5.35 14.60
CA ALA A 132 -4.88 -4.29 15.36
C ALA A 132 -5.70 -3.00 15.39
N ALA A 133 -5.71 -2.33 16.54
CA ALA A 133 -6.19 -0.96 16.65
C ALA A 133 -5.08 0.00 16.20
N TYR A 134 -5.37 0.76 15.14
CA TYR A 134 -4.44 1.77 14.64
C TYR A 134 -4.76 3.15 15.22
N PRO A 135 -3.75 3.95 15.61
CA PRO A 135 -3.97 5.25 16.26
C PRO A 135 -4.36 6.37 15.30
N CYS A 136 -4.49 6.08 14.01
CA CYS A 136 -4.74 7.07 12.96
C CYS A 136 -5.61 6.47 11.83
N PRO A 137 -6.26 7.31 11.00
CA PRO A 137 -6.99 6.87 9.82
C PRO A 137 -6.13 6.02 8.88
N LEU A 138 -6.75 4.97 8.34
CA LEU A 138 -6.12 4.02 7.44
C LEU A 138 -6.42 4.33 5.97
N ILE A 139 -5.38 4.24 5.15
CA ILE A 139 -5.48 4.18 3.70
C ILE A 139 -4.97 2.82 3.27
N LEU A 140 -5.83 1.99 2.72
CA LEU A 140 -5.51 0.61 2.32
C LEU A 140 -5.62 0.46 0.82
N THR A 141 -4.74 -0.34 0.24
CA THR A 141 -4.89 -0.74 -1.16
C THR A 141 -5.87 -1.91 -1.29
N SER A 142 -6.54 -2.01 -2.43
CA SER A 142 -7.64 -2.96 -2.68
C SER A 142 -7.29 -4.46 -2.58
N ASN A 143 -6.01 -4.80 -2.49
CA ASN A 143 -5.55 -6.17 -2.25
C ASN A 143 -5.56 -6.56 -0.75
N LEU A 144 -5.87 -5.62 0.15
CA LEU A 144 -5.99 -5.88 1.58
C LEU A 144 -7.46 -5.95 1.98
N ARG A 145 -7.76 -6.72 3.03
CA ARG A 145 -9.08 -6.65 3.68
C ARG A 145 -9.18 -5.34 4.46
N ALA A 146 -10.33 -4.71 4.37
CA ALA A 146 -10.63 -3.47 5.06
C ALA A 146 -11.98 -3.55 5.75
N ASP A 147 -12.09 -2.94 6.91
CA ASP A 147 -13.37 -2.61 7.49
C ASP A 147 -13.97 -1.33 6.83
N ALA A 148 -15.17 -0.93 7.27
CA ALA A 148 -15.87 0.22 6.70
C ALA A 148 -15.20 1.57 7.03
N SER A 149 -14.27 1.62 7.97
CA SER A 149 -13.63 2.86 8.44
C SER A 149 -12.39 3.24 7.61
N ALA A 150 -11.80 2.27 6.89
CA ALA A 150 -10.62 2.52 6.08
C ALA A 150 -10.95 3.14 4.72
N THR A 151 -10.14 4.11 4.30
CA THR A 151 -10.16 4.62 2.93
C THR A 151 -9.45 3.62 2.01
N VAL A 152 -10.17 3.07 1.03
CA VAL A 152 -9.61 2.05 0.13
C VAL A 152 -9.36 2.61 -1.25
N VAL A 153 -8.13 2.45 -1.75
CA VAL A 153 -7.69 2.88 -3.09
C VAL A 153 -7.30 1.69 -3.96
N ASN A 154 -7.50 1.81 -5.26
CA ASN A 154 -7.21 0.72 -6.18
C ASN A 154 -5.71 0.43 -6.23
N TYR A 155 -5.31 -0.80 -5.93
CA TYR A 155 -3.92 -1.23 -5.91
C TYR A 155 -3.25 -1.07 -7.29
N ASP A 156 -3.90 -1.50 -8.36
CA ASP A 156 -3.30 -1.54 -9.70
C ASP A 156 -3.09 -0.12 -10.26
N ARG A 157 -3.97 0.82 -9.91
CA ARG A 157 -3.79 2.25 -10.19
C ARG A 157 -2.46 2.78 -9.60
N LEU A 158 -2.13 2.34 -8.39
CA LEU A 158 -0.92 2.78 -7.69
C LEU A 158 0.32 1.95 -8.02
N ALA A 159 0.17 0.65 -8.26
CA ALA A 159 1.27 -0.24 -8.60
C ALA A 159 1.92 0.16 -9.93
N GLY A 160 1.11 0.58 -10.91
CA GLY A 160 1.62 0.88 -12.24
C GLY A 160 2.14 -0.37 -12.96
N THR A 161 2.85 -0.18 -14.06
CA THR A 161 3.36 -1.26 -14.92
C THR A 161 4.86 -1.52 -14.76
N ASP A 162 5.55 -0.75 -13.94
CA ASP A 162 6.99 -0.89 -13.74
C ASP A 162 7.34 -2.05 -12.79
N ALA A 163 8.56 -2.57 -12.93
CA ALA A 163 9.06 -3.70 -12.15
C ALA A 163 9.07 -3.45 -10.63
N GLN A 164 9.02 -2.18 -10.21
CA GLN A 164 8.99 -1.74 -8.81
C GLN A 164 7.59 -1.39 -8.31
N GLY A 165 6.55 -1.73 -9.07
CA GLY A 165 5.16 -1.39 -8.79
C GLY A 165 4.66 -1.73 -7.39
N GLY A 166 5.17 -2.81 -6.80
CA GLY A 166 4.85 -3.21 -5.42
C GLY A 166 5.60 -2.48 -4.31
N ASN A 167 6.44 -1.49 -4.62
CA ASN A 167 7.12 -0.69 -3.60
C ASN A 167 6.15 0.31 -2.96
N SER A 168 5.94 0.20 -1.65
CA SER A 168 4.94 1.00 -0.92
C SER A 168 5.21 2.50 -0.96
N VAL A 169 6.49 2.91 -0.94
CA VAL A 169 6.86 4.33 -1.04
C VAL A 169 6.49 4.86 -2.42
N LEU A 170 6.81 4.14 -3.50
CA LEU A 170 6.43 4.55 -4.86
C LEU A 170 4.91 4.61 -5.04
N MET A 171 4.18 3.63 -4.50
CA MET A 171 2.72 3.65 -4.54
C MET A 171 2.15 4.86 -3.80
N LEU A 172 2.70 5.18 -2.63
CA LEU A 172 2.28 6.34 -1.86
C LEU A 172 2.61 7.66 -2.59
N LEU A 173 3.79 7.78 -3.21
CA LEU A 173 4.13 8.96 -4.02
C LEU A 173 3.15 9.14 -5.19
N ARG A 174 2.76 8.06 -5.86
CA ARG A 174 1.75 8.10 -6.92
C ARG A 174 0.38 8.55 -6.40
N LEU A 175 -0.03 8.04 -5.23
CA LEU A 175 -1.26 8.48 -4.57
C LEU A 175 -1.22 9.98 -4.27
N LEU A 176 -0.14 10.45 -3.65
CA LEU A 176 0.03 11.87 -3.30
C LEU A 176 0.04 12.78 -4.54
N ARG A 177 0.65 12.32 -5.63
CA ARG A 177 0.55 13.02 -6.92
C ARG A 177 -0.89 13.10 -7.44
N LEU A 178 -1.64 11.97 -7.41
CA LEU A 178 -3.05 11.95 -7.82
C LEU A 178 -3.92 12.86 -6.96
N CYS A 179 -3.54 13.06 -5.70
CA CYS A 179 -4.19 13.96 -4.77
C CYS A 179 -3.74 15.42 -4.90
N GLY A 180 -2.72 15.72 -5.71
CA GLY A 180 -2.23 17.07 -5.92
C GLY A 180 -1.40 17.64 -4.76
N ALA A 181 -0.67 16.81 -4.02
CA ALA A 181 0.27 17.27 -3.00
C ALA A 181 1.31 18.23 -3.61
N ALA A 182 1.70 19.26 -2.87
CA ALA A 182 2.65 20.26 -3.33
C ALA A 182 4.11 19.78 -3.28
N GLU A 183 4.46 19.11 -2.19
CA GLU A 183 5.81 18.60 -1.92
C GLU A 183 5.73 17.38 -0.99
N VAL A 184 6.66 16.44 -1.17
CA VAL A 184 6.89 15.33 -0.23
C VAL A 184 8.21 15.51 0.50
N LEU A 185 8.14 15.43 1.83
CA LEU A 185 9.27 15.32 2.72
C LEU A 185 9.41 13.84 3.10
N LEU A 186 10.46 13.18 2.59
CA LEU A 186 10.59 11.73 2.69
C LEU A 186 11.65 11.36 3.74
N ALA A 187 11.23 10.63 4.77
CA ALA A 187 12.10 10.12 5.84
C ALA A 187 12.04 8.60 5.96
N GLY A 188 13.16 7.96 6.29
CA GLY A 188 13.24 6.51 6.45
C GLY A 188 13.15 5.70 5.15
N ALA A 189 13.29 6.33 3.99
CA ALA A 189 13.38 5.65 2.70
C ALA A 189 14.86 5.40 2.35
N ASP A 190 15.53 4.59 3.17
CA ASP A 190 16.99 4.47 3.19
C ASP A 190 17.56 3.78 1.96
N GLY A 191 16.80 2.89 1.33
CA GLY A 191 17.31 1.99 0.32
C GLY A 191 18.01 0.76 0.94
N TYR A 192 18.74 0.02 0.11
CA TYR A 192 19.37 -1.24 0.51
C TYR A 192 20.87 -1.16 0.40
N ARG A 193 21.58 -1.44 1.51
CA ARG A 193 23.04 -1.59 1.56
C ARG A 193 23.40 -2.99 1.99
N PRO A 194 24.35 -3.65 1.33
CA PRO A 194 24.87 -4.94 1.81
C PRO A 194 25.39 -4.81 3.24
N GLY A 195 25.00 -5.75 4.12
CA GLY A 195 25.48 -5.80 5.50
C GLY A 195 24.93 -4.75 6.47
N SER A 196 24.02 -3.87 6.02
CA SER A 196 23.37 -2.88 6.90
C SER A 196 21.92 -3.26 7.18
N PRO A 197 21.37 -2.95 8.37
CA PRO A 197 19.95 -3.11 8.61
C PRO A 197 19.15 -2.22 7.64
N ALA A 198 18.15 -2.80 6.98
CA ALA A 198 17.31 -2.08 6.03
C ALA A 198 16.13 -1.36 6.69
N TYR A 199 15.79 -1.77 7.92
CA TYR A 199 14.59 -1.31 8.62
C TYR A 199 14.88 -0.94 10.07
N ALA A 200 14.14 0.02 10.59
CA ALA A 200 14.21 0.47 11.98
C ALA A 200 13.81 -0.65 12.96
N ASP A 201 12.86 -1.50 12.58
CA ASP A 201 12.45 -2.68 13.33
C ASP A 201 12.97 -3.95 12.65
N ALA A 202 13.67 -4.80 13.41
CA ALA A 202 14.20 -6.08 12.94
C ALA A 202 13.11 -7.05 12.44
N GLY A 203 11.89 -6.99 13.00
CA GLY A 203 10.73 -7.76 12.53
C GLY A 203 10.27 -7.41 11.12
N LEU A 204 10.70 -6.28 10.60
CA LEU A 204 10.39 -5.84 9.25
C LEU A 204 11.35 -6.39 8.17
N HIS A 205 12.38 -7.12 8.53
CA HIS A 205 13.33 -7.70 7.58
C HIS A 205 12.67 -8.78 6.71
N THR A 206 12.46 -8.47 5.42
CA THR A 206 11.82 -9.41 4.47
C THR A 206 12.59 -9.57 3.16
N HIS A 207 13.63 -8.80 2.92
CA HIS A 207 14.33 -8.79 1.63
C HIS A 207 15.84 -8.94 1.78
N THR A 208 16.32 -10.13 1.49
CA THR A 208 17.73 -10.41 1.25
C THR A 208 17.98 -10.34 -0.26
N GLY A 209 19.06 -9.71 -0.70
CA GLY A 209 19.47 -9.68 -2.12
C GLY A 209 19.09 -8.42 -2.92
N ARG A 210 18.39 -7.44 -2.34
CA ARG A 210 18.24 -6.13 -2.95
C ARG A 210 19.51 -5.30 -2.73
N GLY A 211 19.93 -4.53 -3.74
CA GLY A 211 21.17 -3.75 -3.70
C GLY A 211 21.14 -2.56 -4.66
N ALA A 212 22.32 -2.13 -5.14
CA ALA A 212 22.49 -0.91 -5.93
C ALA A 212 21.59 -0.84 -7.19
N ALA A 213 21.44 -1.94 -7.92
CA ALA A 213 20.57 -1.97 -9.11
C ALA A 213 19.10 -1.70 -8.76
N TYR A 214 18.62 -2.26 -7.66
CA TYR A 214 17.26 -1.99 -7.17
C TYR A 214 17.12 -0.54 -6.71
N ASN A 215 18.12 -0.02 -5.99
CA ASN A 215 18.12 1.37 -5.55
C ASN A 215 18.07 2.34 -6.73
N ALA A 216 18.84 2.10 -7.78
CA ALA A 216 18.84 2.91 -8.99
C ALA A 216 17.46 2.92 -9.69
N GLN A 217 16.79 1.76 -9.75
CA GLN A 217 15.45 1.66 -10.33
C GLN A 217 14.42 2.44 -9.50
N VAL A 218 14.44 2.31 -8.18
CA VAL A 218 13.53 3.05 -7.28
C VAL A 218 13.82 4.55 -7.36
N ALA A 219 15.09 4.96 -7.36
CA ALA A 219 15.50 6.36 -7.52
C ALA A 219 14.98 6.96 -8.84
N GLY A 220 15.12 6.22 -9.95
CA GLY A 220 14.56 6.61 -11.24
C GLY A 220 13.04 6.78 -11.19
N ALA A 221 12.34 5.85 -10.53
CA ALA A 221 10.88 5.91 -10.38
C ALA A 221 10.43 7.08 -9.48
N ILE A 222 11.18 7.41 -8.42
CA ILE A 222 10.91 8.59 -7.59
C ILE A 222 11.04 9.88 -8.43
N ARG A 223 12.13 10.01 -9.20
CA ARG A 223 12.31 11.18 -10.10
C ARG A 223 11.21 11.27 -11.16
N ALA A 224 10.77 10.15 -11.69
CA ALA A 224 9.70 10.08 -12.68
C ALA A 224 8.29 10.28 -12.09
N ALA A 225 8.14 10.28 -10.78
CA ALA A 225 6.83 10.44 -10.14
C ALA A 225 6.17 11.80 -10.43
N GLY A 226 6.94 12.82 -10.87
CA GLY A 226 6.41 14.14 -11.21
C GLY A 226 5.86 14.90 -10.01
N LEU A 227 6.46 14.68 -8.84
CA LEU A 227 6.15 15.31 -7.56
C LEU A 227 7.47 15.73 -6.91
N PRO A 228 7.62 16.96 -6.42
CA PRO A 228 8.79 17.38 -5.68
C PRO A 228 9.02 16.51 -4.44
N VAL A 229 10.16 15.83 -4.35
CA VAL A 229 10.52 14.97 -3.22
C VAL A 229 11.83 15.48 -2.62
N ARG A 230 11.83 15.75 -1.32
CA ARG A 230 13.01 16.11 -0.52
C ARG A 230 13.27 15.04 0.54
N PHE A 231 14.45 14.47 0.52
CA PHE A 231 14.86 13.51 1.56
C PHE A 231 15.25 14.25 2.84
N LEU A 232 14.69 13.81 3.97
CA LEU A 232 15.01 14.32 5.31
C LEU A 232 16.06 13.47 6.01
N THR A 233 16.19 12.21 5.62
CA THR A 233 17.18 11.27 6.15
C THR A 233 18.05 10.73 5.03
N PRO A 234 19.29 10.31 5.32
CA PRO A 234 20.19 9.74 4.30
C PRO A 234 19.54 8.58 3.53
N SER A 235 19.65 8.60 2.21
CA SER A 235 19.02 7.61 1.34
C SER A 235 19.94 7.19 0.19
N GLU A 236 19.97 5.90 -0.11
CA GLU A 236 20.60 5.38 -1.33
C GLU A 236 19.81 5.75 -2.59
N TYR A 237 18.53 6.08 -2.45
CA TYR A 237 17.70 6.54 -3.57
C TYR A 237 18.02 7.98 -4.01
N GLU A 238 18.58 8.79 -3.11
CA GLU A 238 19.04 10.13 -3.41
C GLU A 238 20.39 10.13 -4.14
N ARG A 239 21.23 9.12 -3.82
CA ARG A 239 22.60 8.98 -4.34
C ARG A 239 22.70 8.24 -5.67
N ALA A 240 21.65 7.50 -6.05
CA ALA A 240 21.61 6.64 -7.24
C ALA A 240 21.12 7.42 -8.55
#